data_223ac7e48892bbfbd315700978539223
#
_entry.id   223ac7e48892bbfbd315700978539223
#
_cell.length_a   1.000
_cell.length_b   1.000
_cell.length_c   1.000
_cell.angle_alpha   90.00
_cell.angle_beta   90.00
_cell.angle_gamma   90.00
#
_symmetry.space_group_name_H-M   'P 1'
#
loop_
_entity.id
_entity.type
_entity.pdbx_description
1 polymer ?
#
loop_
_entity_poly.entity_id
_entity_poly.type
_entity_poly.pdbx_seq_one_letter_code
_entity_poly.pdbx_strand_id
1 'polypeptide(L)'
;MKLITTEEQLCSHIPNIISSVKGETPLLEKLSLFLELAEDWVINTFTSTSTFNTICGYTNSNNIRILCCHLVIAEALLRAIPSLDIVLTPNGFGIVSTNNIAPASKPRIDRLIGSMLSHRDDCIAALLPELVGASQWLKSPQSDFFGATLFPDLGIVDALGGATGSRWEKYLELRSQVIDLEASLAEEWLSPELMSALRSENLRGDLTER
;
A
#
# COMPACT_ATOMS: atom_id res chain seq x y z
N MET A 1 15.44 0.12 -8.98
CA MET A 1 15.91 -0.90 -8.00
C MET A 1 14.70 -1.69 -7.58
N LYS A 2 14.81 -2.99 -7.25
CA LYS A 2 13.69 -3.81 -6.81
C LYS A 2 13.81 -4.09 -5.30
N LEU A 3 12.68 -4.09 -4.59
CA LEU A 3 12.62 -4.43 -3.15
C LEU A 3 12.77 -5.92 -2.93
N ILE A 4 12.14 -6.72 -3.79
CA ILE A 4 12.07 -8.18 -3.69
C ILE A 4 12.79 -8.76 -4.89
N THR A 5 13.88 -9.48 -4.65
CA THR A 5 14.76 -10.01 -5.69
C THR A 5 14.93 -11.52 -5.63
N THR A 6 14.56 -12.16 -4.52
CA THR A 6 14.71 -13.62 -4.35
C THR A 6 13.42 -14.26 -3.84
N GLU A 7 13.28 -15.56 -4.15
CA GLU A 7 12.13 -16.37 -3.69
C GLU A 7 12.08 -16.45 -2.16
N GLU A 8 13.25 -16.51 -1.48
CA GLU A 8 13.32 -16.54 -0.03
C GLU A 8 12.79 -15.24 0.59
N GLN A 9 13.10 -14.08 -0.01
CA GLN A 9 12.54 -12.80 0.42
C GLN A 9 11.03 -12.77 0.26
N LEU A 10 10.52 -13.21 -0.89
CA LEU A 10 9.08 -13.29 -1.13
C LEU A 10 8.40 -14.22 -0.11
N CYS A 11 8.94 -15.43 0.08
CA CYS A 11 8.39 -16.42 0.99
C CYS A 11 8.46 -16.00 2.47
N SER A 12 9.45 -15.19 2.86
CA SER A 12 9.55 -14.71 4.25
C SER A 12 8.44 -13.76 4.67
N HIS A 13 7.77 -13.12 3.69
CA HIS A 13 6.70 -12.16 3.92
C HIS A 13 5.29 -12.73 3.66
N ILE A 14 5.17 -13.93 3.09
CA ILE A 14 3.87 -14.56 2.82
C ILE A 14 3.75 -15.83 3.68
N PRO A 15 2.84 -15.87 4.67
CA PRO A 15 2.63 -17.08 5.47
C PRO A 15 1.98 -18.18 4.62
N ASN A 16 2.32 -19.44 4.92
CA ASN A 16 1.73 -20.65 4.34
C ASN A 16 1.98 -20.86 2.83
N ILE A 17 3.10 -20.38 2.30
CA ILE A 17 3.51 -20.76 0.95
C ILE A 17 4.04 -22.20 0.96
N ILE A 18 3.51 -22.99 0.03
CA ILE A 18 4.09 -24.27 -0.32
C ILE A 18 5.26 -23.96 -1.26
N SER A 19 6.47 -24.40 -0.87
CA SER A 19 7.66 -24.31 -1.72
C SER A 19 7.36 -24.93 -3.09
N SER A 20 7.83 -24.28 -4.16
CA SER A 20 7.66 -24.77 -5.52
C SER A 20 8.14 -26.22 -5.66
N VAL A 21 7.30 -27.07 -6.22
CA VAL A 21 7.67 -28.47 -6.51
C VAL A 21 8.69 -28.44 -7.65
N LYS A 22 9.67 -29.32 -7.58
CA LYS A 22 10.72 -29.45 -8.61
C LYS A 22 10.09 -29.60 -10.01
N GLY A 23 10.30 -28.60 -10.87
CA GLY A 23 9.74 -28.57 -12.23
C GLY A 23 8.57 -27.59 -12.42
N GLU A 24 8.11 -26.91 -11.37
CA GLU A 24 7.15 -25.81 -11.48
C GLU A 24 7.85 -24.46 -11.56
N THR A 25 7.20 -23.50 -12.24
CA THR A 25 7.67 -22.11 -12.31
C THR A 25 7.66 -21.50 -10.90
N PRO A 26 8.76 -20.89 -10.42
CA PRO A 26 8.80 -20.23 -9.12
C PRO A 26 7.71 -19.17 -8.96
N LEU A 27 7.20 -18.99 -7.75
CA LEU A 27 6.15 -18.01 -7.47
C LEU A 27 6.62 -16.59 -7.78
N LEU A 28 7.87 -16.27 -7.49
CA LEU A 28 8.48 -14.97 -7.81
C LEU A 28 8.39 -14.66 -9.33
N GLU A 29 8.61 -15.65 -10.17
CA GLU A 29 8.50 -15.48 -11.63
C GLU A 29 7.05 -15.25 -12.04
N LYS A 30 6.09 -16.02 -11.51
CA LYS A 30 4.65 -15.84 -11.74
C LYS A 30 4.13 -14.48 -11.29
N LEU A 31 4.67 -13.94 -10.21
CA LEU A 31 4.27 -12.66 -9.64
C LEU A 31 5.10 -11.48 -10.16
N SER A 32 6.14 -11.69 -10.98
CA SER A 32 7.09 -10.65 -11.36
C SER A 32 6.45 -9.38 -11.92
N LEU A 33 5.49 -9.52 -12.84
CA LEU A 33 4.75 -8.41 -13.41
C LEU A 33 3.93 -7.66 -12.36
N PHE A 34 3.25 -8.40 -11.48
CA PHE A 34 2.41 -7.80 -10.43
C PHE A 34 3.25 -7.10 -9.38
N LEU A 35 4.43 -7.61 -9.06
CA LEU A 35 5.40 -6.96 -8.18
C LEU A 35 5.91 -5.64 -8.78
N GLU A 36 6.24 -5.60 -10.06
CA GLU A 36 6.63 -4.36 -10.76
C GLU A 36 5.50 -3.32 -10.71
N LEU A 37 4.27 -3.71 -11.02
CA LEU A 37 3.12 -2.81 -10.96
C LEU A 37 2.82 -2.32 -9.53
N ALA A 38 3.06 -3.15 -8.54
CA ALA A 38 2.89 -2.79 -7.14
C ALA A 38 4.02 -1.85 -6.66
N GLU A 39 5.27 -2.09 -7.06
CA GLU A 39 6.38 -1.17 -6.79
C GLU A 39 6.11 0.21 -7.40
N ASP A 40 5.68 0.27 -8.66
CA ASP A 40 5.31 1.52 -9.33
C ASP A 40 4.17 2.25 -8.61
N TRP A 41 3.17 1.50 -8.12
CA TRP A 41 2.10 2.09 -7.34
C TRP A 41 2.60 2.67 -6.01
N VAL A 42 3.48 1.96 -5.29
CA VAL A 42 4.09 2.47 -4.04
C VAL A 42 4.95 3.70 -4.29
N ILE A 43 5.74 3.71 -5.38
CA ILE A 43 6.57 4.84 -5.77
C ILE A 43 5.71 6.08 -6.05
N ASN A 44 4.68 5.91 -6.87
CA ASN A 44 3.86 7.03 -7.32
C ASN A 44 2.91 7.55 -6.24
N THR A 45 2.46 6.68 -5.32
CA THR A 45 1.48 7.04 -4.31
C THR A 45 2.11 7.50 -3.00
N PHE A 46 3.18 6.82 -2.53
CA PHE A 46 3.67 7.02 -1.16
C PHE A 46 5.10 7.58 -1.08
N THR A 47 6.03 7.17 -1.97
CA THR A 47 7.45 7.38 -1.66
C THR A 47 8.22 8.33 -2.58
N SER A 48 7.93 8.48 -3.83
CA SER A 48 8.79 8.96 -4.92
C SER A 48 9.91 7.98 -5.33
N THR A 49 10.38 8.08 -6.57
CA THR A 49 11.48 7.22 -7.07
C THR A 49 12.76 7.36 -6.24
N SER A 50 13.09 8.57 -5.83
CA SER A 50 14.31 8.87 -5.06
C SER A 50 14.26 8.23 -3.68
N THR A 51 13.16 8.44 -2.94
CA THR A 51 12.94 7.84 -1.62
C THR A 51 12.87 6.31 -1.69
N PHE A 52 12.19 5.76 -2.68
CA PHE A 52 12.09 4.31 -2.88
C PHE A 52 13.47 3.66 -3.13
N ASN A 53 14.29 4.28 -3.97
CA ASN A 53 15.66 3.79 -4.21
C ASN A 53 16.53 3.81 -2.93
N THR A 54 16.34 4.81 -2.09
CA THR A 54 16.99 4.86 -0.77
C THR A 54 16.51 3.73 0.14
N ILE A 55 15.19 3.47 0.19
CA ILE A 55 14.59 2.36 0.94
C ILE A 55 15.11 1.00 0.45
N CYS A 56 15.26 0.82 -0.86
CA CYS A 56 15.88 -0.40 -1.41
C CYS A 56 17.29 -0.65 -0.93
N GLY A 57 18.05 0.39 -0.60
CA GLY A 57 19.40 0.32 -0.04
C GLY A 57 19.46 0.03 1.46
N TYR A 58 18.36 0.09 2.19
CA TYR A 58 18.32 -0.21 3.61
C TYR A 58 18.54 -1.70 3.90
N THR A 59 18.94 -2.01 5.13
CA THR A 59 19.05 -3.41 5.58
C THR A 59 17.70 -4.07 5.66
N ASN A 60 17.65 -5.40 5.54
CA ASN A 60 16.39 -6.17 5.63
C ASN A 60 15.70 -6.06 7.00
N SER A 61 16.38 -5.56 8.03
CA SER A 61 15.84 -5.31 9.37
C SER A 61 15.30 -3.87 9.55
N ASN A 62 15.43 -3.01 8.54
CA ASN A 62 14.90 -1.65 8.62
C ASN A 62 13.37 -1.66 8.51
N ASN A 63 12.69 -0.97 9.43
CA ASN A 63 11.23 -0.98 9.54
C ASN A 63 10.53 -0.44 8.28
N ILE A 64 11.01 0.69 7.74
CA ILE A 64 10.44 1.27 6.51
C ILE A 64 10.55 0.30 5.34
N ARG A 65 11.72 -0.36 5.20
CA ARG A 65 11.91 -1.37 4.14
C ARG A 65 10.96 -2.56 4.30
N ILE A 66 10.80 -3.07 5.52
CA ILE A 66 9.88 -4.18 5.83
C ILE A 66 8.44 -3.80 5.47
N LEU A 67 7.99 -2.62 5.88
CA LEU A 67 6.65 -2.12 5.58
C LEU A 67 6.43 -1.95 4.07
N CYS A 68 7.41 -1.41 3.34
CA CYS A 68 7.35 -1.32 1.89
C CYS A 68 7.31 -2.71 1.22
N CYS A 69 8.08 -3.70 1.71
CA CYS A 69 8.00 -5.07 1.19
C CYS A 69 6.61 -5.68 1.40
N HIS A 70 6.04 -5.56 2.60
CA HIS A 70 4.70 -6.05 2.92
C HIS A 70 3.63 -5.36 2.05
N LEU A 71 3.73 -4.04 1.88
CA LEU A 71 2.81 -3.26 1.08
C LEU A 71 2.86 -3.67 -0.41
N VAL A 72 4.06 -3.78 -0.98
CA VAL A 72 4.26 -4.24 -2.37
C VAL A 72 3.73 -5.65 -2.58
N ILE A 73 3.99 -6.57 -1.65
CA ILE A 73 3.52 -7.95 -1.75
C ILE A 73 2.00 -8.03 -1.64
N ALA A 74 1.39 -7.32 -0.69
CA ALA A 74 -0.06 -7.31 -0.52
C ALA A 74 -0.76 -6.78 -1.77
N GLU A 75 -0.27 -5.67 -2.33
CA GLU A 75 -0.81 -5.08 -3.56
C GLU A 75 -0.58 -5.99 -4.78
N ALA A 76 0.61 -6.61 -4.91
CA ALA A 76 0.90 -7.55 -5.99
C ALA A 76 -0.03 -8.77 -5.96
N LEU A 77 -0.28 -9.32 -4.77
CA LEU A 77 -1.20 -10.45 -4.60
C LEU A 77 -2.64 -10.06 -4.91
N LEU A 78 -3.11 -8.90 -4.45
CA LEU A 78 -4.45 -8.39 -4.78
C LEU A 78 -4.65 -8.29 -6.29
N ARG A 79 -3.64 -7.84 -7.04
CA ARG A 79 -3.67 -7.76 -8.50
C ARG A 79 -3.56 -9.13 -9.17
N ALA A 80 -2.81 -10.06 -8.57
CA ALA A 80 -2.57 -11.38 -9.13
C ALA A 80 -3.73 -12.36 -8.94
N ILE A 81 -4.46 -12.27 -7.81
CA ILE A 81 -5.54 -13.21 -7.44
C ILE A 81 -6.50 -13.49 -8.60
N PRO A 82 -7.05 -12.48 -9.32
CA PRO A 82 -7.98 -12.73 -10.42
C PRO A 82 -7.37 -13.51 -11.60
N SER A 83 -6.04 -13.54 -11.70
CA SER A 83 -5.31 -14.16 -12.82
C SER A 83 -4.69 -15.50 -12.45
N LEU A 84 -4.63 -15.87 -11.16
CA LEU A 84 -3.91 -17.05 -10.71
C LEU A 84 -4.69 -18.37 -10.90
N ASP A 85 -6.00 -18.32 -10.96
CA ASP A 85 -6.87 -19.49 -11.19
C ASP A 85 -7.39 -19.59 -12.62
N ILE A 86 -7.09 -18.59 -13.47
CA ILE A 86 -7.51 -18.54 -14.87
C ILE A 86 -6.27 -18.67 -15.78
N VAL A 87 -6.29 -19.64 -16.66
CA VAL A 87 -5.25 -19.83 -17.70
C VAL A 87 -5.83 -19.44 -19.06
N LEU A 88 -5.14 -18.54 -19.75
CA LEU A 88 -5.44 -18.23 -21.14
C LEU A 88 -4.86 -19.34 -22.05
N THR A 89 -5.72 -20.04 -22.75
CA THR A 89 -5.35 -21.05 -23.73
C THR A 89 -5.67 -20.57 -25.14
N PRO A 90 -5.08 -21.15 -26.20
CA PRO A 90 -5.43 -20.78 -27.56
C PRO A 90 -6.92 -20.91 -27.90
N ASN A 91 -7.66 -21.71 -27.13
CA ASN A 91 -9.09 -21.96 -27.32
C ASN A 91 -9.99 -21.20 -26.35
N GLY A 92 -9.42 -20.30 -25.50
CA GLY A 92 -10.17 -19.51 -24.52
C GLY A 92 -9.62 -19.64 -23.10
N PHE A 93 -10.45 -19.29 -22.10
CA PHE A 93 -10.05 -19.34 -20.70
C PHE A 93 -10.30 -20.73 -20.11
N GLY A 94 -9.31 -21.22 -19.36
CA GLY A 94 -9.38 -22.48 -18.60
C GLY A 94 -9.17 -22.22 -17.09
N ILE A 95 -9.55 -23.19 -16.26
CA ILE A 95 -9.28 -23.18 -14.82
C ILE A 95 -8.10 -24.13 -14.56
N VAL A 96 -7.14 -23.72 -13.70
CA VAL A 96 -6.07 -24.60 -13.28
C VAL A 96 -6.63 -25.64 -12.31
N SER A 97 -6.66 -26.89 -12.75
CA SER A 97 -7.02 -28.03 -11.90
C SER A 97 -5.97 -29.11 -12.08
N THR A 98 -5.37 -29.52 -10.98
CA THR A 98 -4.47 -30.68 -10.96
C THR A 98 -5.09 -31.80 -10.15
N ASN A 99 -4.64 -33.03 -10.32
CA ASN A 99 -5.18 -34.20 -9.61
C ASN A 99 -5.07 -34.08 -8.08
N ASN A 100 -4.22 -33.17 -7.57
CA ASN A 100 -3.93 -33.01 -6.14
C ASN A 100 -4.42 -31.67 -5.57
N ILE A 101 -4.83 -30.69 -6.39
CA ILE A 101 -5.22 -29.35 -5.94
C ILE A 101 -6.54 -28.99 -6.63
N ALA A 102 -7.60 -28.85 -5.84
CA ALA A 102 -8.88 -28.33 -6.32
C ALA A 102 -8.88 -26.80 -6.28
N PRO A 103 -9.57 -26.13 -7.22
CA PRO A 103 -9.75 -24.66 -7.18
C PRO A 103 -10.34 -24.22 -5.86
N ALA A 104 -9.87 -23.07 -5.34
CA ALA A 104 -10.40 -22.49 -4.12
C ALA A 104 -11.85 -22.05 -4.32
N SER A 105 -12.70 -22.24 -3.31
CA SER A 105 -14.08 -21.76 -3.39
C SER A 105 -14.14 -20.23 -3.28
N LYS A 106 -15.11 -19.60 -3.96
CA LYS A 106 -15.30 -18.16 -3.93
C LYS A 106 -15.26 -17.55 -2.51
N PRO A 107 -15.95 -18.11 -1.47
CA PRO A 107 -15.89 -17.54 -0.13
C PRO A 107 -14.49 -17.58 0.52
N ARG A 108 -13.61 -18.49 0.07
CA ARG A 108 -12.22 -18.54 0.54
C ARG A 108 -11.38 -17.47 -0.14
N ILE A 109 -11.59 -17.27 -1.43
CA ILE A 109 -10.95 -16.21 -2.21
C ILE A 109 -11.38 -14.83 -1.67
N ASP A 110 -12.68 -14.61 -1.46
CA ASP A 110 -13.20 -13.34 -0.92
C ASP A 110 -12.61 -13.03 0.47
N ARG A 111 -12.45 -14.04 1.33
CA ARG A 111 -11.78 -13.90 2.64
C ARG A 111 -10.29 -13.55 2.49
N LEU A 112 -9.61 -14.18 1.54
CA LEU A 112 -8.20 -13.88 1.26
C LEU A 112 -8.06 -12.42 0.79
N ILE A 113 -8.89 -11.98 -0.16
CA ILE A 113 -8.90 -10.59 -0.65
C ILE A 113 -9.14 -9.63 0.52
N GLY A 114 -10.16 -9.87 1.35
CA GLY A 114 -10.44 -9.03 2.52
C GLY A 114 -9.27 -8.96 3.50
N SER A 115 -8.59 -10.09 3.76
CA SER A 115 -7.40 -10.12 4.60
C SER A 115 -6.22 -9.36 3.99
N MET A 116 -6.02 -9.47 2.67
CA MET A 116 -4.94 -8.74 1.97
C MET A 116 -5.22 -7.23 1.93
N LEU A 117 -6.47 -6.82 1.72
CA LEU A 117 -6.87 -5.41 1.80
C LEU A 117 -6.60 -4.83 3.19
N SER A 118 -7.02 -5.53 4.26
CA SER A 118 -6.75 -5.11 5.62
C SER A 118 -5.24 -4.99 5.90
N HIS A 119 -4.47 -6.01 5.51
CA HIS A 119 -3.02 -6.00 5.70
C HIS A 119 -2.34 -4.86 4.91
N ARG A 120 -2.74 -4.63 3.67
CA ARG A 120 -2.27 -3.50 2.86
C ARG A 120 -2.53 -2.17 3.56
N ASP A 121 -3.75 -1.97 4.03
CA ASP A 121 -4.16 -0.73 4.69
C ASP A 121 -3.46 -0.53 6.04
N ASP A 122 -3.18 -1.61 6.79
CA ASP A 122 -2.37 -1.58 8.00
C ASP A 122 -0.92 -1.17 7.69
N CYS A 123 -0.35 -1.69 6.59
CA CYS A 123 0.99 -1.30 6.13
C CYS A 123 1.04 0.18 5.72
N ILE A 124 0.00 0.70 5.06
CA ILE A 124 -0.09 2.13 4.71
C ILE A 124 -0.13 2.98 5.98
N ALA A 125 -0.98 2.64 6.94
CA ALA A 125 -1.12 3.36 8.20
C ALA A 125 0.19 3.38 9.01
N ALA A 126 0.95 2.29 8.98
CA ALA A 126 2.25 2.22 9.65
C ALA A 126 3.39 2.91 8.88
N LEU A 127 3.33 2.92 7.54
CA LEU A 127 4.39 3.47 6.69
C LEU A 127 4.40 5.00 6.69
N LEU A 128 3.23 5.64 6.63
CA LEU A 128 3.15 7.10 6.50
C LEU A 128 3.87 7.87 7.63
N PRO A 129 3.70 7.54 8.93
CA PRO A 129 4.44 8.19 10.00
C PRO A 129 5.96 7.99 9.91
N GLU A 130 6.41 6.82 9.45
CA GLU A 130 7.83 6.53 9.29
C GLU A 130 8.46 7.35 8.14
N LEU A 131 7.70 7.59 7.05
CA LEU A 131 8.15 8.41 5.92
C LEU A 131 8.35 9.87 6.30
N VAL A 132 7.57 10.42 7.23
CA VAL A 132 7.72 11.78 7.74
C VAL A 132 9.12 12.00 8.35
N GLY A 133 9.69 10.99 9.00
CA GLY A 133 11.06 11.01 9.51
C GLY A 133 12.16 11.12 8.44
N ALA A 134 11.84 10.87 7.17
CA ALA A 134 12.78 10.93 6.06
C ALA A 134 12.76 12.31 5.39
N SER A 135 13.77 13.14 5.67
CA SER A 135 13.88 14.52 5.15
C SER A 135 13.80 14.63 3.62
N GLN A 136 14.15 13.58 2.91
CA GLN A 136 14.04 13.49 1.45
C GLN A 136 12.57 13.32 1.00
N TRP A 137 11.80 12.55 1.74
CA TRP A 137 10.37 12.36 1.47
C TRP A 137 9.59 13.65 1.65
N LEU A 138 9.91 14.47 2.68
CA LEU A 138 9.26 15.77 2.93
C LEU A 138 9.42 16.79 1.78
N LYS A 139 10.28 16.50 0.80
CA LYS A 139 10.48 17.32 -0.41
C LYS A 139 9.86 16.71 -1.65
N SER A 140 9.07 15.67 -1.50
CA SER A 140 8.47 14.93 -2.62
C SER A 140 7.02 15.39 -2.86
N PRO A 141 6.50 15.26 -4.09
CA PRO A 141 5.10 15.50 -4.38
C PRO A 141 4.14 14.61 -3.55
N GLN A 142 4.62 13.45 -3.09
CA GLN A 142 3.84 12.57 -2.23
C GLN A 142 3.63 13.19 -0.85
N SER A 143 4.65 13.82 -0.27
CA SER A 143 4.47 14.54 0.99
C SER A 143 3.51 15.73 0.86
N ASP A 144 3.53 16.43 -0.28
CA ASP A 144 2.59 17.52 -0.58
C ASP A 144 1.14 16.98 -0.66
N PHE A 145 0.98 15.79 -1.26
CA PHE A 145 -0.32 15.13 -1.31
C PHE A 145 -0.87 14.85 0.10
N PHE A 146 -0.09 14.21 0.97
CA PHE A 146 -0.53 13.90 2.33
C PHE A 146 -0.64 15.14 3.22
N GLY A 147 0.25 16.11 3.05
CA GLY A 147 0.26 17.38 3.78
C GLY A 147 -0.78 18.40 3.31
N ALA A 148 -1.56 18.11 2.26
CA ALA A 148 -2.60 19.01 1.77
C ALA A 148 -3.84 19.08 2.67
N THR A 149 -3.95 18.25 3.70
CA THR A 149 -5.03 18.22 4.70
C THR A 149 -4.48 18.07 6.11
N LEU A 150 -5.30 18.36 7.13
CA LEU A 150 -5.02 18.08 8.53
C LEU A 150 -5.11 16.58 8.88
N PHE A 151 -5.50 15.75 7.92
CA PHE A 151 -5.62 14.30 8.10
C PHE A 151 -4.71 13.59 7.10
N PRO A 152 -3.40 13.50 7.37
CA PRO A 152 -2.42 12.95 6.44
C PRO A 152 -2.42 11.42 6.38
N ASP A 153 -3.18 10.74 7.22
CA ASP A 153 -3.19 9.29 7.38
C ASP A 153 -4.61 8.67 7.38
N LEU A 154 -4.70 7.37 7.57
CA LEU A 154 -5.97 6.64 7.60
C LEU A 154 -6.80 6.83 8.90
N GLY A 155 -6.27 7.55 9.90
CA GLY A 155 -6.93 7.75 11.19
C GLY A 155 -8.30 8.43 11.07
N ILE A 156 -8.50 9.29 10.08
CA ILE A 156 -9.81 9.91 9.82
C ILE A 156 -10.88 8.86 9.48
N VAL A 157 -10.52 7.82 8.73
CA VAL A 157 -11.47 6.74 8.39
C VAL A 157 -11.86 5.98 9.64
N ASP A 158 -10.90 5.66 10.50
CA ASP A 158 -11.15 4.95 11.76
C ASP A 158 -11.98 5.82 12.72
N ALA A 159 -11.71 7.12 12.80
CA ALA A 159 -12.49 8.08 13.62
C ALA A 159 -13.94 8.23 13.15
N LEU A 160 -14.22 8.06 11.86
CA LEU A 160 -15.57 8.10 11.28
C LEU A 160 -16.30 6.76 11.29
N GLY A 161 -15.79 5.75 12.01
CA GLY A 161 -16.42 4.43 12.16
C GLY A 161 -15.88 3.35 11.24
N GLY A 162 -14.75 3.59 10.60
CA GLY A 162 -14.09 2.63 9.72
C GLY A 162 -14.66 2.57 8.30
N ALA A 163 -14.27 1.55 7.56
CA ALA A 163 -14.70 1.31 6.19
C ALA A 163 -15.20 -0.13 6.00
N THR A 164 -16.22 -0.29 5.17
CA THR A 164 -16.59 -1.60 4.64
C THR A 164 -15.72 -1.87 3.43
N GLY A 165 -14.63 -2.62 3.60
CA GLY A 165 -13.63 -2.87 2.57
C GLY A 165 -12.31 -2.15 2.85
N SER A 166 -11.71 -1.49 1.86
CA SER A 166 -10.44 -0.81 2.01
C SER A 166 -10.57 0.55 2.71
N ARG A 167 -9.81 0.74 3.79
CA ARG A 167 -9.65 2.04 4.45
C ARG A 167 -8.93 3.05 3.54
N TRP A 168 -7.98 2.59 2.74
CA TRP A 168 -7.27 3.44 1.79
C TRP A 168 -8.21 4.03 0.73
N GLU A 169 -9.07 3.20 0.14
CA GLU A 169 -10.04 3.69 -0.85
C GLU A 169 -11.03 4.67 -0.21
N LYS A 170 -11.49 4.37 1.01
CA LYS A 170 -12.36 5.27 1.75
C LYS A 170 -11.68 6.60 2.11
N TYR A 171 -10.41 6.57 2.46
CA TYR A 171 -9.60 7.78 2.67
C TYR A 171 -9.56 8.66 1.42
N LEU A 172 -9.33 8.07 0.25
CA LEU A 172 -9.31 8.81 -1.01
C LEU A 172 -10.68 9.44 -1.35
N GLU A 173 -11.78 8.75 -1.05
CA GLU A 173 -13.14 9.29 -1.22
C GLU A 173 -13.40 10.50 -0.29
N LEU A 174 -12.99 10.41 0.96
CA LEU A 174 -13.19 11.46 1.97
C LEU A 174 -12.29 12.67 1.72
N ARG A 175 -11.12 12.45 1.18
CA ARG A 175 -10.07 13.46 1.06
C ARG A 175 -10.53 14.73 0.32
N SER A 176 -11.28 14.58 -0.77
CA SER A 176 -11.78 15.75 -1.51
C SER A 176 -12.74 16.60 -0.66
N GLN A 177 -13.63 15.95 0.08
CA GLN A 177 -14.58 16.61 0.98
C GLN A 177 -13.86 17.32 2.13
N VAL A 178 -12.81 16.71 2.67
CA VAL A 178 -11.97 17.30 3.71
C VAL A 178 -11.25 18.55 3.19
N ILE A 179 -10.68 18.51 1.99
CA ILE A 179 -10.02 19.67 1.37
C ILE A 179 -11.00 20.83 1.22
N ASP A 180 -12.22 20.58 0.71
CA ASP A 180 -13.25 21.62 0.52
C ASP A 180 -13.68 22.22 1.87
N LEU A 181 -13.83 21.37 2.88
CA LEU A 181 -14.23 21.80 4.23
C LEU A 181 -13.14 22.64 4.90
N GLU A 182 -11.89 22.21 4.80
CA GLU A 182 -10.75 22.97 5.32
C GLU A 182 -10.53 24.29 4.57
N ALA A 183 -10.82 24.35 3.25
CA ALA A 183 -10.78 25.59 2.50
C ALA A 183 -11.84 26.58 3.02
N SER A 184 -13.07 26.13 3.24
CA SER A 184 -14.14 26.96 3.82
C SER A 184 -13.78 27.45 5.23
N LEU A 185 -13.21 26.58 6.07
CA LEU A 185 -12.74 26.98 7.40
C LEU A 185 -11.62 28.01 7.35
N ALA A 186 -10.71 27.89 6.38
CA ALA A 186 -9.62 28.84 6.21
C ALA A 186 -10.13 30.22 5.76
N GLU A 187 -11.18 30.27 4.91
CA GLU A 187 -11.75 31.53 4.43
C GLU A 187 -12.64 32.20 5.47
N GLU A 188 -13.43 31.45 6.24
CA GLU A 188 -14.45 32.01 7.11
C GLU A 188 -13.95 32.27 8.56
N TRP A 189 -13.06 31.42 9.09
CA TRP A 189 -12.73 31.39 10.53
C TRP A 189 -11.25 31.55 10.85
N LEU A 190 -10.38 31.09 9.97
CA LEU A 190 -8.93 31.14 10.15
C LEU A 190 -8.33 32.11 9.08
N SER A 191 -7.09 31.91 8.73
CA SER A 191 -6.56 32.47 7.49
C SER A 191 -5.93 31.34 6.67
N PRO A 192 -5.80 31.50 5.34
CA PRO A 192 -5.10 30.52 4.51
C PRO A 192 -3.69 30.24 4.98
N GLU A 193 -2.99 31.26 5.49
CA GLU A 193 -1.62 31.14 6.01
C GLU A 193 -1.59 30.29 7.29
N LEU A 194 -2.53 30.53 8.22
CA LEU A 194 -2.63 29.75 9.45
C LEU A 194 -2.99 28.28 9.14
N MET A 195 -3.93 28.04 8.24
CA MET A 195 -4.30 26.69 7.80
C MET A 195 -3.11 25.97 7.19
N SER A 196 -2.32 26.65 6.34
CA SER A 196 -1.11 26.11 5.74
C SER A 196 -0.05 25.75 6.79
N ALA A 197 0.14 26.60 7.78
CA ALA A 197 1.06 26.35 8.91
C ALA A 197 0.61 25.12 9.72
N LEU A 198 -0.68 25.05 10.07
CA LEU A 198 -1.26 23.92 10.83
C LEU A 198 -1.08 22.60 10.08
N ARG A 199 -1.35 22.56 8.78
CA ARG A 199 -1.13 21.35 7.96
C ARG A 199 0.33 20.92 7.96
N SER A 200 1.26 21.86 7.80
CA SER A 200 2.70 21.60 7.80
C SER A 200 3.21 21.10 9.14
N GLU A 201 2.78 21.72 10.25
CA GLU A 201 3.14 21.32 11.61
C GLU A 201 2.54 19.94 11.95
N ASN A 202 1.28 19.71 11.57
CA ASN A 202 0.60 18.42 11.78
C ASN A 202 1.27 17.27 11.02
N LEU A 203 1.62 17.48 9.75
CA LEU A 203 2.32 16.45 8.96
C LEU A 203 3.64 16.05 9.62
N ARG A 204 4.36 17.00 10.25
CA ARG A 204 5.63 16.74 10.93
C ARG A 204 5.47 16.19 12.36
N GLY A 205 4.25 16.18 12.89
CA GLY A 205 4.00 15.84 14.28
C GLY A 205 4.44 16.92 15.28
N ASP A 206 4.63 18.15 14.80
CA ASP A 206 5.13 19.29 15.60
C ASP A 206 3.99 20.11 16.25
N LEU A 207 2.72 19.71 16.07
CA LEU A 207 1.59 20.37 16.72
C LEU A 207 1.73 20.19 18.23
N THR A 208 2.09 21.28 18.90
CA THR A 208 2.09 21.36 20.36
C THR A 208 0.81 22.07 20.82
N GLU A 209 0.23 21.65 21.95
CA GLU A 209 -0.82 22.41 22.62
C GLU A 209 -0.26 23.82 22.97
N ARG A 210 -0.83 24.82 22.32
CA ARG A 210 -0.53 26.23 22.61
C ARG A 210 -1.61 26.83 23.49
#